data_e8c8c2a1cd575a5be196d480fa010f4b
#
_entry.id   e8c8c2a1cd575a5be196d480fa010f4b
#
_cell.length_a   1.000
_cell.length_b   1.000
_cell.length_c   1.000
_cell.angle_alpha   90.00
_cell.angle_beta   90.00
_cell.angle_gamma   90.00
#
_symmetry.space_group_name_H-M   'P 1'
#
loop_
_entity.id
_entity.type
_entity.pdbx_description
1 polymer ?
#
loop_
_entity_poly.entity_id
_entity_poly.type
_entity_poly.pdbx_seq_one_letter_code
_entity_poly.pdbx_strand_id
1 'polypeptide(L)'
;MDWTVIVLSIIIILLIYILYVFFVSKSSVIDKSASLKETNEPITTINSGQSVRYAYGIWVYVNTWDTTREKTIFSRKDNIRLYLAANEPSLYCSITCKSKDGSSLVEQNILITDNFAIQKWVCIVISSDNTIVDAYLDGKLVNSTKLVTSPNQPGPAKTSPITYGSGWDCYVAGFQNWNTPIGPQEAWD
;
A
#
# COMPACT_ATOMS: atom_id res chain seq x y z
N MET A 1 45.90 16.16 -19.51
CA MET A 1 44.71 15.98 -18.64
C MET A 1 45.18 15.11 -17.51
N ASP A 2 45.13 15.63 -16.27
CA ASP A 2 45.74 14.96 -15.12
C ASP A 2 44.97 13.70 -14.78
N TRP A 3 45.67 12.58 -14.66
CA TRP A 3 45.11 11.29 -14.26
C TRP A 3 44.24 11.37 -12.99
N THR A 4 44.64 12.23 -12.06
CA THR A 4 43.91 12.51 -10.82
C THR A 4 42.51 13.10 -11.06
N VAL A 5 42.34 13.98 -12.06
CA VAL A 5 41.06 14.59 -12.44
C VAL A 5 40.11 13.54 -13.00
N ILE A 6 40.63 12.61 -13.83
CA ILE A 6 39.83 11.52 -14.41
C ILE A 6 39.32 10.60 -13.31
N VAL A 7 40.18 10.18 -12.38
CA VAL A 7 39.82 9.29 -11.27
C VAL A 7 38.78 9.96 -10.35
N LEU A 8 38.96 11.26 -10.03
CA LEU A 8 38.03 12.01 -9.19
C LEU A 8 36.64 12.13 -9.85
N SER A 9 36.60 12.36 -11.17
CA SER A 9 35.35 12.44 -11.94
C SER A 9 34.57 11.12 -11.91
N ILE A 10 35.25 9.98 -12.04
CA ILE A 10 34.65 8.66 -11.97
C ILE A 10 34.06 8.39 -10.57
N ILE A 11 34.79 8.76 -9.51
CA ILE A 11 34.32 8.61 -8.13
C ILE A 11 33.08 9.45 -7.87
N ILE A 12 33.02 10.69 -8.37
CA ILE A 12 31.85 11.58 -8.21
C ILE A 12 30.63 11.00 -8.94
N ILE A 13 30.81 10.52 -10.18
CA ILE A 13 29.70 9.90 -10.94
C ILE A 13 29.18 8.64 -10.21
N LEU A 14 30.06 7.83 -9.66
CA LEU A 14 29.71 6.62 -8.92
C LEU A 14 28.97 6.95 -7.60
N LEU A 15 29.41 8.00 -6.89
CA LEU A 15 28.72 8.51 -5.73
C LEU A 15 27.31 9.04 -6.04
N ILE A 16 27.16 9.82 -7.12
CA ILE A 16 25.88 10.32 -7.59
C ILE A 16 24.96 9.15 -7.97
N TYR A 17 25.47 8.13 -8.65
CA TYR A 17 24.74 6.93 -9.00
C TYR A 17 24.26 6.17 -7.75
N ILE A 18 25.14 5.98 -6.76
CA ILE A 18 24.79 5.32 -5.50
C ILE A 18 23.71 6.12 -4.75
N LEU A 19 23.86 7.44 -4.66
CA LEU A 19 22.86 8.33 -4.06
C LEU A 19 21.53 8.24 -4.81
N TYR A 20 21.56 8.28 -6.14
CA TYR A 20 20.35 8.12 -6.97
C TYR A 20 19.65 6.79 -6.68
N VAL A 21 20.37 5.66 -6.71
CA VAL A 21 19.81 4.34 -6.41
C VAL A 21 19.27 4.28 -4.97
N PHE A 22 19.94 4.90 -4.01
CA PHE A 22 19.55 4.84 -2.60
C PHE A 22 18.32 5.70 -2.29
N PHE A 23 18.19 6.89 -2.93
CA PHE A 23 17.11 7.84 -2.65
C PHE A 23 15.90 7.71 -3.60
N VAL A 24 16.11 7.31 -4.84
CA VAL A 24 15.03 7.29 -5.86
C VAL A 24 14.32 5.92 -5.95
N SER A 25 14.93 4.83 -5.51
CA SER A 25 14.37 3.49 -5.74
C SER A 25 13.47 2.95 -4.62
N LYS A 26 13.16 3.73 -3.58
CA LYS A 26 12.40 3.23 -2.42
C LYS A 26 10.89 3.29 -2.55
N SER A 27 10.32 4.20 -3.29
CA SER A 27 8.88 4.24 -3.55
C SER A 27 8.58 4.59 -5.01
N SER A 28 7.60 3.90 -5.60
CA SER A 28 7.05 4.31 -6.89
C SER A 28 5.64 4.84 -6.66
N VAL A 29 5.43 6.13 -6.90
CA VAL A 29 4.08 6.67 -7.08
C VAL A 29 3.56 6.09 -8.40
N ILE A 30 2.57 5.22 -8.32
CA ILE A 30 2.10 4.44 -9.45
C ILE A 30 0.91 5.12 -10.12
N ASP A 31 0.09 5.84 -9.33
CA ASP A 31 -1.08 6.54 -9.85
C ASP A 31 -1.22 7.91 -9.19
N LYS A 32 -1.61 8.91 -10.00
CA LYS A 32 -1.70 10.30 -9.53
C LYS A 32 -3.01 10.60 -8.81
N SER A 33 -4.13 10.24 -9.41
CA SER A 33 -5.46 10.39 -8.80
C SER A 33 -6.51 9.62 -9.59
N ALA A 34 -7.53 9.10 -8.89
CA ALA A 34 -8.66 8.41 -9.48
C ALA A 34 -9.96 8.73 -8.72
N SER A 35 -11.10 8.67 -9.42
CA SER A 35 -12.44 8.71 -8.82
C SER A 35 -12.99 7.30 -8.71
N LEU A 36 -13.46 6.92 -7.52
CA LEU A 36 -14.09 5.62 -7.30
C LEU A 36 -15.58 5.60 -7.66
N LYS A 37 -16.13 6.70 -8.23
CA LYS A 37 -17.47 6.69 -8.87
C LYS A 37 -17.47 5.81 -10.10
N GLU A 38 -16.35 5.73 -10.80
CA GLU A 38 -16.16 5.01 -12.05
C GLU A 38 -15.27 3.79 -11.87
N THR A 39 -15.28 2.90 -12.84
CA THR A 39 -14.35 1.77 -12.89
C THR A 39 -13.02 2.27 -13.46
N ASN A 40 -11.96 2.04 -12.73
CA ASN A 40 -10.61 2.42 -13.13
C ASN A 40 -9.84 1.23 -13.72
N GLU A 41 -8.89 1.51 -14.59
CA GLU A 41 -7.99 0.49 -15.13
C GLU A 41 -7.14 -0.13 -14.02
N PRO A 42 -6.96 -1.48 -14.04
CA PRO A 42 -6.11 -2.15 -13.07
C PRO A 42 -4.64 -1.73 -13.19
N ILE A 43 -4.00 -1.49 -12.06
CA ILE A 43 -2.57 -1.12 -12.00
C ILE A 43 -1.73 -2.39 -12.13
N THR A 44 -1.05 -2.53 -13.26
CA THR A 44 -0.18 -3.68 -13.59
C THR A 44 1.32 -3.34 -13.51
N THR A 45 1.67 -2.09 -13.35
CA THR A 45 3.05 -1.58 -13.33
C THR A 45 3.64 -1.51 -11.93
N ILE A 46 3.46 -2.58 -11.14
CA ILE A 46 3.96 -2.64 -9.77
C ILE A 46 5.29 -3.38 -9.78
N ASN A 47 6.33 -2.76 -9.26
CA ASN A 47 7.59 -3.44 -8.95
C ASN A 47 7.42 -4.26 -7.66
N SER A 48 6.62 -5.30 -7.72
CA SER A 48 6.44 -6.15 -6.54
C SER A 48 7.46 -7.27 -6.54
N GLY A 49 8.37 -7.23 -5.59
CA GLY A 49 8.98 -8.46 -5.12
C GLY A 49 7.86 -9.42 -4.69
N GLN A 50 7.98 -10.70 -5.03
CA GLN A 50 7.10 -11.73 -4.49
C GLN A 50 7.51 -12.01 -3.04
N SER A 51 7.14 -11.10 -2.14
CA SER A 51 7.51 -11.15 -0.73
C SER A 51 6.29 -10.92 0.14
N VAL A 52 6.32 -11.46 1.35
CA VAL A 52 5.37 -11.16 2.43
C VAL A 52 5.71 -9.86 3.17
N ARG A 53 6.80 -9.22 2.75
CA ARG A 53 7.29 -7.95 3.28
C ARG A 53 7.05 -6.87 2.24
N TYR A 54 6.08 -6.01 2.47
CA TYR A 54 5.68 -4.94 1.56
C TYR A 54 4.96 -3.82 2.31
N ALA A 55 4.80 -2.68 1.67
CA ALA A 55 3.88 -1.66 2.13
C ALA A 55 3.10 -1.04 0.96
N TYR A 56 1.89 -0.59 1.24
CA TYR A 56 1.02 0.15 0.35
C TYR A 56 0.59 1.45 1.00
N GLY A 57 0.68 2.55 0.27
CA GLY A 57 0.22 3.87 0.69
C GLY A 57 -0.78 4.45 -0.30
N ILE A 58 -1.79 5.17 0.21
CA ILE A 58 -2.81 5.80 -0.61
C ILE A 58 -3.43 6.98 0.14
N TRP A 59 -3.67 8.08 -0.56
CA TRP A 59 -4.51 9.18 -0.09
C TRP A 59 -5.96 8.91 -0.45
N VAL A 60 -6.86 9.10 0.50
CA VAL A 60 -8.30 8.82 0.35
C VAL A 60 -9.11 10.04 0.80
N TYR A 61 -10.08 10.44 -0.02
CA TYR A 61 -11.06 11.47 0.30
C TYR A 61 -12.47 10.92 0.07
N VAL A 62 -13.19 10.65 1.13
CA VAL A 62 -14.60 10.22 1.08
C VAL A 62 -15.47 11.47 1.01
N ASN A 63 -16.16 11.69 -0.10
CA ASN A 63 -16.98 12.87 -0.32
C ASN A 63 -18.38 12.72 0.31
N THR A 64 -19.07 11.61 0.01
CA THR A 64 -20.37 11.30 0.59
C THR A 64 -20.38 9.88 1.15
N TRP A 65 -21.22 9.66 2.17
CA TRP A 65 -21.37 8.34 2.78
C TRP A 65 -22.65 7.66 2.30
N ASP A 66 -22.49 6.40 1.90
CA ASP A 66 -23.59 5.49 1.53
C ASP A 66 -23.56 4.27 2.45
N THR A 67 -24.68 3.92 3.05
CA THR A 67 -24.80 2.81 4.02
C THR A 67 -25.19 1.47 3.37
N THR A 68 -25.37 1.43 2.05
CA THR A 68 -25.94 0.26 1.36
C THR A 68 -24.97 -0.89 1.18
N ARG A 69 -23.66 -0.62 1.22
CA ARG A 69 -22.62 -1.62 0.93
C ARG A 69 -21.26 -1.27 1.51
N GLU A 70 -20.40 -2.28 1.62
CA GLU A 70 -18.97 -2.09 1.86
C GLU A 70 -18.32 -1.30 0.72
N LYS A 71 -17.36 -0.46 1.07
CA LYS A 71 -16.69 0.49 0.17
C LYS A 71 -15.24 0.10 0.01
N THR A 72 -14.94 -0.76 -0.96
CA THR A 72 -13.56 -1.11 -1.27
C THR A 72 -12.81 0.13 -1.78
N ILE A 73 -11.65 0.42 -1.19
CA ILE A 73 -10.72 1.47 -1.63
C ILE A 73 -9.82 0.87 -2.71
N PHE A 74 -9.06 -0.15 -2.35
CA PHE A 74 -8.31 -0.95 -3.31
C PHE A 74 -8.22 -2.42 -2.85
N SER A 75 -7.91 -3.29 -3.79
CA SER A 75 -7.63 -4.69 -3.51
C SER A 75 -6.55 -5.23 -4.44
N ARG A 76 -5.86 -6.25 -3.97
CA ARG A 76 -4.97 -7.09 -4.74
C ARG A 76 -5.34 -8.54 -4.49
N LYS A 77 -5.61 -9.27 -5.56
CA LYS A 77 -6.08 -10.66 -5.48
C LYS A 77 -5.14 -11.51 -4.63
N ASP A 78 -5.73 -12.31 -3.73
CA ASP A 78 -5.05 -13.25 -2.84
C ASP A 78 -3.95 -12.62 -1.96
N ASN A 79 -4.06 -11.31 -1.68
CA ASN A 79 -3.07 -10.59 -0.88
C ASN A 79 -3.72 -9.64 0.12
N ILE A 80 -4.31 -8.52 -0.35
CA ILE A 80 -4.83 -7.45 0.51
C ILE A 80 -6.11 -6.84 -0.06
N ARG A 81 -7.02 -6.44 0.83
CA ARG A 81 -8.15 -5.58 0.52
C ARG A 81 -8.29 -4.51 1.59
N LEU A 82 -8.28 -3.25 1.20
CA LEU A 82 -8.56 -2.11 2.05
C LEU A 82 -9.97 -1.60 1.78
N TYR A 83 -10.81 -1.50 2.81
CA TYR A 83 -12.21 -1.12 2.64
C TYR A 83 -12.81 -0.46 3.87
N LEU A 84 -13.86 0.32 3.65
CA LEU A 84 -14.72 0.87 4.69
C LEU A 84 -15.97 0.00 4.84
N ALA A 85 -16.44 -0.15 6.07
CA ALA A 85 -17.67 -0.87 6.37
C ALA A 85 -18.90 -0.22 5.70
N ALA A 86 -20.02 -0.94 5.64
CA ALA A 86 -21.24 -0.41 5.04
C ALA A 86 -21.89 0.68 5.91
N ASN A 87 -22.13 0.35 7.17
CA ASN A 87 -23.05 1.10 8.05
C ASN A 87 -22.34 2.17 8.88
N GLU A 88 -21.03 2.11 9.02
CA GLU A 88 -20.24 2.98 9.90
C GLU A 88 -18.90 3.33 9.25
N PRO A 89 -18.29 4.48 9.59
CA PRO A 89 -17.01 4.89 9.01
C PRO A 89 -15.83 4.11 9.62
N SER A 90 -15.94 2.79 9.65
CA SER A 90 -14.88 1.89 10.12
C SER A 90 -14.02 1.42 8.96
N LEU A 91 -12.71 1.64 9.09
CA LEU A 91 -11.71 1.23 8.10
C LEU A 91 -11.14 -0.12 8.46
N TYR A 92 -11.17 -1.04 7.53
CA TYR A 92 -10.65 -2.39 7.65
C TYR A 92 -9.58 -2.69 6.59
N CYS A 93 -8.64 -3.52 6.98
CA CYS A 93 -7.69 -4.18 6.10
C CYS A 93 -7.89 -5.69 6.20
N SER A 94 -8.24 -6.35 5.10
CA SER A 94 -8.26 -7.80 5.00
C SER A 94 -6.95 -8.27 4.38
N ILE A 95 -6.23 -9.14 5.08
CA ILE A 95 -5.00 -9.77 4.59
C ILE A 95 -5.27 -11.24 4.34
N THR A 96 -4.98 -11.70 3.13
CA THR A 96 -5.06 -13.11 2.80
C THR A 96 -3.84 -13.84 3.36
N CYS A 97 -4.08 -14.84 4.18
CA CYS A 97 -3.06 -15.63 4.85
C CYS A 97 -3.15 -17.10 4.42
N LYS A 98 -2.07 -17.84 4.58
CA LYS A 98 -2.10 -19.30 4.44
C LYS A 98 -2.78 -19.91 5.68
N SER A 99 -3.62 -20.93 5.48
CA SER A 99 -4.16 -21.69 6.61
C SER A 99 -3.03 -22.38 7.41
N LYS A 100 -3.32 -22.80 8.63
CA LYS A 100 -2.32 -23.46 9.52
C LYS A 100 -1.73 -24.73 8.91
N ASP A 101 -2.50 -25.44 8.11
CA ASP A 101 -2.09 -26.66 7.39
C ASP A 101 -1.47 -26.35 6.01
N GLY A 102 -1.47 -25.08 5.58
CA GLY A 102 -0.96 -24.62 4.29
C GLY A 102 -1.82 -25.01 3.08
N SER A 103 -2.99 -25.64 3.29
CA SER A 103 -3.80 -26.21 2.21
C SER A 103 -4.73 -25.19 1.54
N SER A 104 -5.07 -24.11 2.24
CA SER A 104 -6.04 -23.09 1.77
C SER A 104 -5.60 -21.68 2.12
N LEU A 105 -6.29 -20.72 1.54
CA LEU A 105 -6.14 -19.30 1.87
C LEU A 105 -7.30 -18.87 2.76
N VAL A 106 -6.99 -18.08 3.79
CA VAL A 106 -7.94 -17.56 4.77
C VAL A 106 -7.73 -16.04 4.89
N GLU A 107 -8.80 -15.28 4.89
CA GLU A 107 -8.73 -13.84 5.11
C GLU A 107 -8.75 -13.52 6.61
N GLN A 108 -7.87 -12.63 7.02
CA GLN A 108 -7.84 -12.05 8.37
C GLN A 108 -8.18 -10.57 8.27
N ASN A 109 -9.30 -10.19 8.89
CA ASN A 109 -9.75 -8.80 8.92
C ASN A 109 -9.15 -8.07 10.13
N ILE A 110 -8.56 -6.93 9.87
CA ILE A 110 -7.94 -6.04 10.84
C ILE A 110 -8.74 -4.74 10.86
N LEU A 111 -9.34 -4.38 11.99
CA LEU A 111 -9.92 -3.07 12.18
C LEU A 111 -8.78 -2.05 12.39
N ILE A 112 -8.69 -1.07 11.50
CA ILE A 112 -7.68 0.00 11.59
C ILE A 112 -8.20 1.13 12.47
N THR A 113 -9.41 1.60 12.20
CA THR A 113 -10.11 2.61 13.00
C THR A 113 -11.62 2.46 12.84
N ASP A 114 -12.36 2.75 13.90
CA ASP A 114 -13.83 2.79 13.91
C ASP A 114 -14.39 4.19 13.62
N ASN A 115 -13.52 5.17 13.42
CA ASN A 115 -13.90 6.56 13.17
C ASN A 115 -13.02 7.16 12.05
N PHE A 116 -13.22 6.67 10.82
CA PHE A 116 -12.52 7.20 9.66
C PHE A 116 -13.06 8.58 9.27
N ALA A 117 -12.16 9.55 9.05
CA ALA A 117 -12.54 10.90 8.70
C ALA A 117 -13.12 10.96 7.28
N ILE A 118 -14.33 11.53 7.15
CA ILE A 118 -14.97 11.84 5.86
C ILE A 118 -14.80 13.33 5.52
N GLN A 119 -14.88 13.68 4.23
CA GLN A 119 -14.70 15.05 3.70
C GLN A 119 -13.33 15.66 4.07
N LYS A 120 -12.33 14.81 4.24
CA LYS A 120 -10.93 15.15 4.50
C LYS A 120 -10.02 14.18 3.76
N TRP A 121 -8.92 14.66 3.23
CA TRP A 121 -7.85 13.78 2.75
C TRP A 121 -7.17 13.08 3.94
N VAL A 122 -7.06 11.77 3.86
CA VAL A 122 -6.38 10.94 4.85
C VAL A 122 -5.35 10.08 4.11
N CYS A 123 -4.11 10.13 4.56
CA CYS A 123 -3.08 9.21 4.10
C CYS A 123 -3.19 7.90 4.87
N ILE A 124 -3.36 6.80 4.16
CA ILE A 124 -3.42 5.46 4.74
C ILE A 124 -2.18 4.70 4.27
N VAL A 125 -1.43 4.14 5.20
CA VAL A 125 -0.31 3.24 4.88
C VAL A 125 -0.48 1.93 5.62
N ILE A 126 -0.39 0.83 4.89
CA ILE A 126 -0.38 -0.53 5.44
C ILE A 126 0.98 -1.14 5.18
N SER A 127 1.70 -1.46 6.23
CA SER A 127 3.04 -2.06 6.20
C SER A 127 2.99 -3.48 6.74
N SER A 128 3.40 -4.45 5.95
CA SER A 128 3.45 -5.87 6.32
C SER A 128 4.89 -6.31 6.48
N ASP A 129 5.24 -6.78 7.66
CA ASP A 129 6.53 -7.44 7.96
C ASP A 129 6.28 -8.86 8.46
N ASN A 130 6.26 -9.81 7.54
CA ASN A 130 5.90 -11.20 7.81
C ASN A 130 4.51 -11.29 8.47
N THR A 131 4.44 -11.65 9.74
CA THR A 131 3.18 -11.79 10.48
C THR A 131 2.74 -10.52 11.22
N ILE A 132 3.50 -9.43 11.15
CA ILE A 132 3.13 -8.15 11.76
C ILE A 132 2.60 -7.23 10.67
N VAL A 133 1.45 -6.64 10.92
CA VAL A 133 0.83 -5.65 10.05
C VAL A 133 0.62 -4.36 10.83
N ASP A 134 1.28 -3.31 10.39
CA ASP A 134 1.18 -1.97 10.93
C ASP A 134 0.33 -1.10 10.01
N ALA A 135 -0.60 -0.36 10.59
CA ALA A 135 -1.45 0.58 9.89
C ALA A 135 -1.19 2.00 10.38
N TYR A 136 -0.95 2.89 9.45
CA TYR A 136 -0.70 4.31 9.73
C TYR A 136 -1.82 5.16 9.10
N LEU A 137 -2.28 6.16 9.84
CA LEU A 137 -3.15 7.22 9.33
C LEU A 137 -2.47 8.58 9.52
N ASP A 138 -2.35 9.34 8.44
CA ASP A 138 -1.64 10.64 8.43
C ASP A 138 -0.25 10.53 9.12
N GLY A 139 0.51 9.46 8.78
CA GLY A 139 1.84 9.17 9.32
C GLY A 139 1.90 8.65 10.75
N LYS A 140 0.76 8.51 11.44
CA LYS A 140 0.71 8.01 12.83
C LYS A 140 0.33 6.54 12.85
N LEU A 141 1.08 5.72 13.58
CA LEU A 141 0.72 4.32 13.85
C LEU A 141 -0.58 4.28 14.64
N VAL A 142 -1.63 3.72 14.07
CA VAL A 142 -2.96 3.59 14.70
C VAL A 142 -3.29 2.16 15.10
N ASN A 143 -2.71 1.19 14.42
CA ASN A 143 -2.88 -0.23 14.76
C ASN A 143 -1.61 -1.02 14.38
N SER A 144 -1.25 -1.97 15.24
CA SER A 144 -0.20 -2.97 14.98
C SER A 144 -0.76 -4.33 15.38
N THR A 145 -0.95 -5.21 14.40
CA THR A 145 -1.60 -6.50 14.60
C THR A 145 -0.70 -7.63 14.17
N LYS A 146 -0.61 -8.66 15.00
CA LYS A 146 0.06 -9.93 14.65
C LYS A 146 -0.94 -10.87 14.00
N LEU A 147 -0.68 -11.27 12.76
CA LEU A 147 -1.45 -12.28 12.05
C LEU A 147 -1.30 -13.66 12.70
N VAL A 148 -2.34 -14.48 12.63
CA VAL A 148 -2.34 -15.85 13.18
C VAL A 148 -1.40 -16.77 12.38
N THR A 149 -1.32 -16.51 11.06
CA THR A 149 -0.47 -17.28 10.14
C THR A 149 0.24 -16.34 9.15
N SER A 150 1.19 -16.83 8.40
CA SER A 150 1.92 -16.04 7.42
C SER A 150 1.00 -15.50 6.34
N PRO A 151 1.12 -14.22 5.98
CA PRO A 151 0.40 -13.66 4.85
C PRO A 151 0.79 -14.39 3.54
N ASN A 152 -0.14 -14.43 2.62
CA ASN A 152 0.13 -14.95 1.29
C ASN A 152 0.97 -13.96 0.49
N GLN A 153 1.89 -14.49 -0.31
CA GLN A 153 2.70 -13.66 -1.20
C GLN A 153 1.83 -13.12 -2.33
N PRO A 154 1.95 -11.83 -2.68
CA PRO A 154 1.26 -11.32 -3.84
C PRO A 154 1.76 -11.99 -5.12
N GLY A 155 0.84 -12.30 -6.02
CA GLY A 155 1.19 -12.79 -7.35
C GLY A 155 1.90 -11.73 -8.20
N PRO A 156 2.43 -12.10 -9.38
CA PRO A 156 2.96 -11.12 -10.33
C PRO A 156 1.92 -10.05 -10.69
N ALA A 157 2.35 -8.80 -10.88
CA ALA A 157 1.45 -7.67 -11.13
C ALA A 157 0.50 -7.87 -12.33
N LYS A 158 0.93 -8.59 -13.36
CA LYS A 158 0.10 -8.91 -14.53
C LYS A 158 -1.07 -9.85 -14.21
N THR A 159 -0.91 -10.77 -13.27
CA THR A 159 -1.94 -11.77 -12.91
C THR A 159 -2.65 -11.42 -11.61
N SER A 160 -2.06 -10.57 -10.79
CA SER A 160 -2.59 -10.04 -9.54
C SER A 160 -2.37 -8.52 -9.49
N PRO A 161 -3.06 -7.76 -10.36
CA PRO A 161 -2.95 -6.30 -10.36
C PRO A 161 -3.58 -5.70 -9.10
N ILE A 162 -3.28 -4.42 -8.85
CA ILE A 162 -4.07 -3.65 -7.91
C ILE A 162 -5.29 -3.10 -8.64
N THR A 163 -6.46 -3.30 -8.03
CA THR A 163 -7.72 -2.78 -8.52
C THR A 163 -8.33 -1.83 -7.49
N TYR A 164 -8.73 -0.67 -7.94
CA TYR A 164 -9.55 0.23 -7.13
C TYR A 164 -10.98 -0.29 -7.04
N GLY A 165 -11.65 0.05 -5.94
CA GLY A 165 -13.09 -0.10 -5.84
C GLY A 165 -13.81 0.85 -6.81
N SER A 166 -15.12 0.64 -7.00
CA SER A 166 -15.92 1.49 -7.88
C SER A 166 -17.34 1.68 -7.38
N GLY A 167 -18.01 2.67 -7.93
CA GLY A 167 -19.43 2.93 -7.74
C GLY A 167 -19.79 3.63 -6.43
N TRP A 168 -18.87 4.35 -5.78
CA TRP A 168 -19.13 5.15 -4.60
C TRP A 168 -18.32 6.46 -4.62
N ASP A 169 -18.79 7.47 -3.88
CA ASP A 169 -18.29 8.84 -3.99
C ASP A 169 -17.02 9.06 -3.16
N CYS A 170 -15.91 8.67 -3.74
CA CYS A 170 -14.58 8.78 -3.15
C CYS A 170 -13.55 9.14 -4.20
N TYR A 171 -12.53 9.86 -3.79
CA TYR A 171 -11.35 10.15 -4.57
C TYR A 171 -10.13 9.52 -3.90
N VAL A 172 -9.24 8.99 -4.71
CA VAL A 172 -7.95 8.45 -4.26
C VAL A 172 -6.83 9.13 -5.02
N ALA A 173 -5.66 9.24 -4.38
CA ALA A 173 -4.49 9.86 -4.98
C ALA A 173 -3.19 9.25 -4.44
N GLY A 174 -2.10 9.42 -5.18
CA GLY A 174 -0.76 9.13 -4.72
C GLY A 174 -0.57 7.68 -4.27
N PHE A 175 -1.13 6.70 -5.01
CA PHE A 175 -0.93 5.30 -4.68
C PHE A 175 0.56 4.94 -4.77
N GLN A 176 1.08 4.37 -3.69
CA GLN A 176 2.49 4.00 -3.56
C GLN A 176 2.62 2.53 -3.18
N ASN A 177 3.71 1.92 -3.62
CA ASN A 177 4.09 0.56 -3.23
C ASN A 177 5.57 0.51 -2.86
N TRP A 178 5.86 -0.09 -1.72
CA TRP A 178 7.22 -0.41 -1.28
C TRP A 178 7.42 -1.92 -1.24
N ASN A 179 8.58 -2.39 -1.66
CA ASN A 179 8.96 -3.81 -1.62
C ASN A 179 9.56 -4.21 -0.27
N THR A 180 9.51 -3.32 0.71
CA THR A 180 9.96 -3.50 2.08
C THR A 180 8.91 -2.93 3.03
N PRO A 181 8.81 -3.43 4.27
CA PRO A 181 8.04 -2.75 5.29
C PRO A 181 8.61 -1.35 5.50
N ILE A 182 7.74 -0.41 5.84
CA ILE A 182 8.13 0.96 6.17
C ILE A 182 7.79 1.30 7.60
N GLY A 183 8.58 2.19 8.18
CA GLY A 183 8.37 2.71 9.53
C GLY A 183 7.58 4.02 9.56
N PRO A 184 7.35 4.58 10.77
CA PRO A 184 6.55 5.80 10.95
C PRO A 184 7.09 7.01 10.17
N GLN A 185 8.41 7.16 10.08
CA GLN A 185 9.04 8.28 9.38
C GLN A 185 8.75 8.22 7.87
N GLU A 186 8.92 7.04 7.28
CA GLU A 186 8.67 6.85 5.84
C GLU A 186 7.17 6.90 5.50
N ALA A 187 6.29 6.61 6.46
CA ALA A 187 4.85 6.73 6.32
C ALA A 187 4.36 8.19 6.41
N TRP A 188 5.19 9.09 6.97
CA TRP A 188 4.91 10.53 7.05
C TRP A 188 5.41 11.28 5.81
N ASP A 189 6.56 10.89 5.24
CA ASP A 189 7.21 11.53 4.08
C ASP A 189 6.47 11.25 2.77
#